data_95521230bfe42075a4824f4a9cc1041d
#
_entry.id   95521230bfe42075a4824f4a9cc1041d
#
_cell.length_a   1.000
_cell.length_b   1.000
_cell.length_c   1.000
_cell.angle_alpha   90.00
_cell.angle_beta   90.00
_cell.angle_gamma   90.00
#
_symmetry.space_group_name_H-M   'P 1'
#
loop_
_entity.id
_entity.type
_entity.pdbx_description
1 polymer ?
#
loop_
_entity_poly.entity_id
_entity_poly.type
_entity_poly.pdbx_seq_one_letter_code
_entity_poly.pdbx_strand_id
1 'polypeptide(L)'
;ISKIQRLYSVLKGEPGLDTEAEAHTSFDSDDVTVKEPLPVVYNQAIPPEFFDIIFIDECHRSIYSLWRQVLEYFDAHLLGLTATPAKHTYGFFHQNVVMEYPHERAVAEGANVNFDVYKIRTQITAQGSTVEASPGVMLGYRDRLTRKTRWEAPDENVSYEAKDLDRNVVAIDQIRLIIRTLRDQVLKDTFPERTHVPKTLIFAKDDSHAEDIVRIVREEFGQGNDFSTKITYKVTGTKPADL
;
A
#
# COMPACT_ATOMS: atom_id res chain seq x y z
N ILE A 1 4.89 7.06 25.57
CA ILE A 1 4.66 6.68 24.17
C ILE A 1 4.33 7.93 23.39
N SER A 2 5.02 8.16 22.29
CA SER A 2 4.82 9.33 21.43
C SER A 2 4.92 8.92 19.96
N LYS A 3 4.25 9.67 19.07
CA LYS A 3 4.47 9.56 17.63
C LYS A 3 5.74 10.33 17.26
N ILE A 4 6.56 9.81 16.35
CA ILE A 4 7.80 10.44 15.91
C ILE A 4 7.57 11.81 15.26
N GLN A 5 6.44 12.00 14.58
CA GLN A 5 6.01 13.28 14.00
C GLN A 5 5.92 14.38 15.07
N ARG A 6 5.37 14.03 16.23
CA ARG A 6 5.25 14.98 17.35
C ARG A 6 6.62 15.40 17.89
N LEU A 7 7.54 14.47 18.05
CA LEU A 7 8.91 14.76 18.44
C LEU A 7 9.60 15.68 17.43
N TYR A 8 9.43 15.41 16.15
CA TYR A 8 9.99 16.26 15.10
C TYR A 8 9.43 17.68 15.13
N SER A 9 8.11 17.87 15.28
CA SER A 9 7.50 19.21 15.39
C SER A 9 8.06 20.00 16.56
N VAL A 10 8.24 19.35 17.70
CA VAL A 10 8.85 19.99 18.89
C VAL A 10 10.32 20.36 18.65
N LEU A 11 11.08 19.48 17.98
CA LEU A 11 12.52 19.68 17.75
C LEU A 11 12.81 20.70 16.63
N LYS A 12 11.89 20.96 15.71
CA LYS A 12 12.05 22.05 14.72
C LYS A 12 11.59 23.41 15.21
N GLY A 13 11.10 23.50 16.47
CA GLY A 13 10.75 24.76 17.13
C GLY A 13 9.36 25.29 16.81
N GLU A 14 8.45 24.45 16.30
CA GLU A 14 7.06 24.84 16.10
C GLU A 14 6.26 24.64 17.40
N PRO A 15 5.65 25.70 17.98
CA PRO A 15 4.96 25.61 19.27
C PRO A 15 3.54 25.02 19.19
N GLY A 16 3.06 24.62 18.04
CA GLY A 16 1.72 24.07 17.82
C GLY A 16 1.76 22.72 17.12
N LEU A 17 1.05 21.75 17.69
CA LEU A 17 0.69 20.53 16.99
C LEU A 17 -0.20 20.91 15.81
N ASP A 18 0.28 20.67 14.60
CA ASP A 18 -0.57 20.65 13.43
C ASP A 18 -1.45 19.40 13.53
N THR A 19 -2.67 19.58 14.02
CA THR A 19 -3.67 18.52 14.16
C THR A 19 -4.07 17.92 12.81
N GLU A 20 -3.87 18.66 11.71
CA GLU A 20 -4.05 18.14 10.36
C GLU A 20 -2.90 17.20 9.97
N ALA A 21 -1.68 17.44 10.40
CA ALA A 21 -0.55 16.53 10.20
C ALA A 21 -0.67 15.23 11.02
N GLU A 22 -1.44 15.23 12.11
CA GLU A 22 -1.77 13.99 12.84
C GLU A 22 -2.83 13.13 12.13
N ALA A 23 -3.75 13.76 11.40
CA ALA A 23 -4.83 13.07 10.68
C ALA A 23 -4.36 12.47 9.34
N HIS A 24 -3.36 13.08 8.71
CA HIS A 24 -2.71 12.55 7.52
C HIS A 24 -1.49 11.74 7.94
N THR A 25 -1.67 10.44 8.09
CA THR A 25 -0.53 9.51 8.13
C THR A 25 0.24 9.67 6.83
N SER A 26 1.53 9.95 6.92
CA SER A 26 2.48 10.02 5.79
C SER A 26 2.58 8.71 4.98
N PHE A 27 1.67 7.79 5.20
CA PHE A 27 1.51 6.51 4.49
C PHE A 27 0.69 6.65 3.21
N ASP A 28 -0.08 7.74 3.05
CA ASP A 28 -1.00 7.92 1.91
C ASP A 28 -0.41 8.78 0.79
N SER A 29 0.80 9.31 0.95
CA SER A 29 1.43 10.14 -0.08
C SER A 29 2.67 9.48 -0.66
N ASP A 30 2.48 8.72 -1.73
CA ASP A 30 3.55 8.41 -2.70
C ASP A 30 4.13 9.68 -3.38
N ASP A 31 3.61 10.84 -3.04
CA ASP A 31 3.93 12.15 -3.62
C ASP A 31 4.45 13.14 -2.56
N VAL A 32 5.29 12.67 -1.65
CA VAL A 32 6.14 13.60 -0.91
C VAL A 32 7.28 14.01 -1.83
N THR A 33 7.05 15.02 -2.65
CA THR A 33 8.12 15.94 -3.05
C THR A 33 8.77 16.37 -1.75
N VAL A 34 9.93 15.80 -1.48
CA VAL A 34 10.76 16.08 -0.31
C VAL A 34 11.11 17.57 -0.39
N LYS A 35 10.31 18.42 0.26
CA LYS A 35 10.82 19.70 0.72
C LYS A 35 12.01 19.34 1.61
N GLU A 36 13.17 19.91 1.36
CA GLU A 36 14.36 19.65 2.16
C GLU A 36 13.98 19.62 3.63
N PRO A 37 14.25 18.52 4.35
CA PRO A 37 13.81 18.40 5.73
C PRO A 37 14.48 19.52 6.54
N LEU A 38 13.68 20.31 7.27
CA LEU A 38 14.23 21.29 8.18
C LEU A 38 15.07 20.54 9.22
N PRO A 39 16.32 21.01 9.49
CA PRO A 39 17.17 20.35 10.44
C PRO A 39 16.56 20.38 11.84
N VAL A 40 16.78 19.30 12.57
CA VAL A 40 16.44 19.21 14.00
C VAL A 40 17.38 20.16 14.75
N VAL A 41 16.83 20.99 15.64
CA VAL A 41 17.59 21.95 16.45
C VAL A 41 17.54 21.57 17.92
N TYR A 42 18.58 22.01 18.68
CA TYR A 42 18.64 21.79 20.12
C TYR A 42 17.42 22.37 20.82
N ASN A 43 16.78 21.57 21.67
CA ASN A 43 15.64 21.98 22.49
C ASN A 43 15.97 21.73 23.96
N GLN A 44 16.02 22.80 24.77
CA GLN A 44 16.34 22.71 26.19
C GLN A 44 15.33 21.90 27.01
N ALA A 45 14.08 21.84 26.57
CA ALA A 45 13.05 21.04 27.25
C ALA A 45 13.15 19.53 26.94
N ILE A 46 13.79 19.18 25.82
CA ILE A 46 14.03 17.78 25.40
C ILE A 46 15.46 17.72 24.84
N PRO A 47 16.48 17.78 25.70
CA PRO A 47 17.87 17.72 25.26
C PRO A 47 18.23 16.32 24.73
N PRO A 48 19.37 16.15 24.03
CA PRO A 48 19.81 14.88 23.47
C PRO A 48 19.85 13.71 24.48
N GLU A 49 20.22 13.99 25.71
CA GLU A 49 20.30 13.05 26.81
C GLU A 49 18.97 12.78 27.54
N PHE A 50 17.86 13.25 26.97
CA PHE A 50 16.55 13.14 27.62
C PHE A 50 16.06 11.69 27.77
N PHE A 51 16.43 10.83 26.83
CA PHE A 51 16.08 9.40 26.85
C PHE A 51 17.32 8.53 26.92
N ASP A 52 17.30 7.51 27.77
CA ASP A 52 18.35 6.46 27.83
C ASP A 52 18.14 5.40 26.76
N ILE A 53 16.87 5.05 26.50
CA ILE A 53 16.48 3.98 25.55
C ILE A 53 15.27 4.43 24.75
N ILE A 54 15.31 4.19 23.43
CA ILE A 54 14.18 4.44 22.51
C ILE A 54 13.78 3.13 21.84
N PHE A 55 12.53 2.71 22.05
CA PHE A 55 11.92 1.61 21.31
C PHE A 55 11.21 2.15 20.08
N ILE A 56 11.53 1.59 18.93
CA ILE A 56 11.01 2.02 17.63
C ILE A 56 10.20 0.88 17.03
N ASP A 57 8.88 1.00 17.10
CA ASP A 57 8.00 0.05 16.42
C ASP A 57 7.96 0.35 14.92
N GLU A 58 7.83 -0.69 14.08
CA GLU A 58 7.91 -0.62 12.62
C GLU A 58 9.14 0.17 12.15
N CYS A 59 10.29 -0.10 12.76
CA CYS A 59 11.51 0.69 12.61
C CYS A 59 11.98 0.82 11.16
N HIS A 60 11.67 -0.17 10.29
CA HIS A 60 11.98 -0.13 8.86
C HIS A 60 11.41 1.11 8.15
N ARG A 61 10.39 1.78 8.74
CA ARG A 61 9.78 3.00 8.22
C ARG A 61 10.42 4.27 8.78
N SER A 62 10.86 4.21 10.04
CA SER A 62 11.34 5.38 10.78
C SER A 62 12.82 5.70 10.58
N ILE A 63 13.60 4.77 10.04
CA ILE A 63 15.06 4.95 9.82
C ILE A 63 15.39 5.69 8.52
N TYR A 64 14.37 6.13 7.77
CA TYR A 64 14.56 6.85 6.51
C TYR A 64 14.26 8.33 6.63
N SER A 65 14.87 9.08 5.72
CA SER A 65 14.59 10.49 5.45
C SER A 65 14.48 11.36 6.70
N LEU A 66 13.36 12.02 6.84
CA LEU A 66 13.06 12.99 7.87
C LEU A 66 13.17 12.46 9.32
N TRP A 67 12.66 11.23 9.52
CA TRP A 67 12.57 10.64 10.87
C TRP A 67 13.91 10.19 11.42
N ARG A 68 14.85 9.88 10.56
CA ARG A 68 16.20 9.51 10.95
C ARG A 68 16.89 10.60 11.77
N GLN A 69 16.68 11.88 11.43
CA GLN A 69 17.24 13.00 12.16
C GLN A 69 16.74 13.07 13.61
N VAL A 70 15.49 12.69 13.86
CA VAL A 70 14.93 12.63 15.22
C VAL A 70 15.60 11.51 16.02
N LEU A 71 15.86 10.37 15.42
CA LEU A 71 16.52 9.26 16.09
C LEU A 71 18.00 9.55 16.36
N GLU A 72 18.69 10.21 15.44
CA GLU A 72 20.10 10.62 15.57
C GLU A 72 20.31 11.83 16.50
N TYR A 73 19.25 12.57 16.81
CA TYR A 73 19.31 13.69 17.74
C TYR A 73 19.57 13.24 19.19
N PHE A 74 19.03 12.10 19.59
CA PHE A 74 19.11 11.60 20.96
C PHE A 74 20.38 10.74 21.16
N ASP A 75 21.06 10.98 22.29
CA ASP A 75 22.13 10.10 22.79
C ASP A 75 21.52 8.95 23.59
N ALA A 76 20.87 8.03 22.89
CA ALA A 76 20.09 6.95 23.46
C ALA A 76 20.37 5.61 22.77
N HIS A 77 20.20 4.53 23.52
CA HIS A 77 20.21 3.20 22.92
C HIS A 77 18.92 2.95 22.11
N LEU A 78 19.08 2.63 20.81
CA LEU A 78 17.94 2.41 19.91
C LEU A 78 17.63 0.91 19.81
N LEU A 79 16.39 0.54 20.10
CA LEU A 79 15.84 -0.81 19.88
C LEU A 79 14.76 -0.77 18.81
N GLY A 80 15.03 -1.37 17.65
CA GLY A 80 14.10 -1.44 16.53
C GLY A 80 13.31 -2.76 16.51
N LEU A 81 11.99 -2.66 16.38
CA LEU A 81 11.09 -3.78 16.16
C LEU A 81 10.55 -3.71 14.73
N THR A 82 10.54 -4.82 14.01
CA THR A 82 9.98 -4.87 12.64
C THR A 82 9.66 -6.31 12.24
N ALA A 83 8.54 -6.48 11.55
CA ALA A 83 8.18 -7.74 10.91
C ALA A 83 8.86 -7.92 9.52
N THR A 84 9.34 -6.84 8.92
CA THR A 84 9.87 -6.83 7.55
C THR A 84 11.23 -6.14 7.45
N PRO A 85 12.28 -6.71 8.09
CA PRO A 85 13.60 -6.12 8.03
C PRO A 85 14.16 -6.18 6.61
N ALA A 86 14.77 -5.08 6.15
CA ALA A 86 15.44 -5.00 4.86
C ALA A 86 16.93 -4.73 5.08
N LYS A 87 17.76 -4.87 4.03
CA LYS A 87 19.22 -4.69 4.13
C LYS A 87 19.63 -3.39 4.81
N HIS A 88 18.94 -2.31 4.53
CA HIS A 88 19.20 -1.00 5.13
C HIS A 88 18.75 -0.92 6.60
N THR A 89 17.73 -1.68 7.01
CA THR A 89 17.33 -1.81 8.43
C THR A 89 18.50 -2.41 9.22
N TYR A 90 19.03 -3.52 8.75
CA TYR A 90 20.23 -4.14 9.35
C TYR A 90 21.43 -3.17 9.35
N GLY A 91 21.62 -2.43 8.26
CA GLY A 91 22.71 -1.44 8.15
C GLY A 91 22.60 -0.32 9.19
N PHE A 92 21.41 0.23 9.42
CA PHE A 92 21.15 1.27 10.42
C PHE A 92 21.49 0.81 11.84
N PHE A 93 21.13 -0.42 12.19
CA PHE A 93 21.43 -1.02 13.50
C PHE A 93 22.78 -1.78 13.54
N HIS A 94 23.72 -1.48 12.63
CA HIS A 94 25.07 -2.05 12.58
C HIS A 94 25.11 -3.58 12.59
N GLN A 95 24.13 -4.25 11.96
CA GLN A 95 23.95 -5.72 11.94
C GLN A 95 23.71 -6.33 13.34
N ASN A 96 23.39 -5.53 14.33
CA ASN A 96 23.15 -6.00 15.69
C ASN A 96 21.72 -6.55 15.83
N VAL A 97 21.56 -7.83 15.49
CA VAL A 97 20.28 -8.55 15.61
C VAL A 97 20.23 -9.23 16.96
N VAL A 98 19.35 -8.77 17.82
CA VAL A 98 19.19 -9.33 19.18
C VAL A 98 18.29 -10.56 19.17
N MET A 99 17.24 -10.56 18.35
CA MET A 99 16.26 -11.64 18.26
C MET A 99 15.63 -11.69 16.87
N GLU A 100 15.44 -12.91 16.35
CA GLU A 100 14.64 -13.18 15.16
C GLU A 100 13.54 -14.20 15.48
N TYR A 101 12.34 -13.94 14.95
CA TYR A 101 11.21 -14.86 14.99
C TYR A 101 10.63 -15.02 13.59
N PRO A 102 11.26 -15.86 12.74
CA PRO A 102 10.88 -16.00 11.35
C PRO A 102 9.53 -16.70 11.19
N HIS A 103 8.90 -16.50 10.01
CA HIS A 103 7.58 -17.04 9.70
C HIS A 103 7.50 -18.56 9.87
N GLU A 104 8.53 -19.29 9.42
CA GLU A 104 8.59 -20.73 9.49
C GLU A 104 8.51 -21.22 10.95
N ARG A 105 9.19 -20.53 11.85
CA ARG A 105 9.12 -20.83 13.29
C ARG A 105 7.75 -20.51 13.86
N ALA A 106 7.16 -19.38 13.48
CA ALA A 106 5.81 -18.97 13.92
C ALA A 106 4.74 -19.98 13.45
N VAL A 107 4.88 -20.53 12.25
CA VAL A 107 3.99 -21.60 11.74
C VAL A 107 4.21 -22.91 12.50
N ALA A 108 5.46 -23.32 12.74
CA ALA A 108 5.78 -24.53 13.47
C ALA A 108 5.26 -24.51 14.93
N GLU A 109 5.28 -23.34 15.56
CA GLU A 109 4.78 -23.11 16.92
C GLU A 109 3.25 -22.86 16.98
N GLY A 110 2.56 -22.81 15.82
CA GLY A 110 1.12 -22.57 15.73
C GLY A 110 0.70 -21.12 16.01
N ALA A 111 1.66 -20.19 16.09
CA ALA A 111 1.39 -18.75 16.26
C ALA A 111 0.96 -18.08 14.96
N ASN A 112 1.28 -18.68 13.81
CA ASN A 112 0.88 -18.20 12.50
C ASN A 112 0.43 -19.37 11.62
N VAL A 113 -0.19 -19.07 10.47
CA VAL A 113 -0.60 -20.06 9.47
C VAL A 113 0.29 -19.97 8.23
N ASN A 114 0.47 -21.10 7.57
CA ASN A 114 1.17 -21.12 6.29
C ASN A 114 0.31 -20.48 5.19
N PHE A 115 0.92 -20.12 4.07
CA PHE A 115 0.25 -19.52 2.92
C PHE A 115 0.81 -20.07 1.61
N ASP A 116 -0.03 -20.09 0.59
CA ASP A 116 0.34 -20.42 -0.78
C ASP A 116 0.28 -19.19 -1.67
N VAL A 117 1.23 -19.04 -2.59
CA VAL A 117 1.31 -17.91 -3.50
C VAL A 117 0.96 -18.35 -4.91
N TYR A 118 -0.19 -17.90 -5.42
CA TYR A 118 -0.62 -18.09 -6.80
C TYR A 118 -0.35 -16.83 -7.62
N LYS A 119 0.25 -17.01 -8.79
CA LYS A 119 0.54 -15.90 -9.70
C LYS A 119 -0.21 -16.08 -11.02
N ILE A 120 -1.23 -15.26 -11.25
CA ILE A 120 -1.95 -15.21 -12.52
C ILE A 120 -1.15 -14.32 -13.48
N ARG A 121 -0.71 -14.91 -14.60
CA ARG A 121 0.00 -14.21 -15.68
C ARG A 121 -0.87 -14.17 -16.92
N THR A 122 -1.04 -12.99 -17.49
CA THR A 122 -1.68 -12.79 -18.80
C THR A 122 -0.63 -12.34 -19.81
N GLN A 123 -0.91 -12.40 -21.10
CA GLN A 123 0.00 -11.87 -22.11
C GLN A 123 0.27 -10.39 -21.89
N ILE A 124 -0.77 -9.61 -21.55
CA ILE A 124 -0.67 -8.18 -21.27
C ILE A 124 0.23 -7.91 -20.08
N THR A 125 0.12 -8.69 -18.99
CA THR A 125 0.98 -8.54 -17.80
C THR A 125 2.42 -8.99 -18.03
N ALA A 126 2.67 -9.78 -19.06
CA ALA A 126 4.02 -10.25 -19.39
C ALA A 126 4.75 -9.34 -20.38
N GLN A 127 4.05 -8.78 -21.36
CA GLN A 127 4.64 -8.12 -22.53
C GLN A 127 4.14 -6.69 -22.77
N GLY A 128 3.10 -6.24 -22.03
CA GLY A 128 2.37 -5.03 -22.39
C GLY A 128 1.44 -5.24 -23.58
N SER A 129 0.95 -4.21 -24.17
CA SER A 129 0.11 -4.28 -25.37
C SER A 129 0.16 -2.96 -26.15
N THR A 130 -0.32 -3.03 -27.39
CA THR A 130 -0.49 -1.84 -28.26
C THR A 130 -1.94 -1.80 -28.72
N VAL A 131 -2.57 -0.65 -28.56
CA VAL A 131 -3.89 -0.37 -29.16
C VAL A 131 -3.65 0.36 -30.46
N GLU A 132 -4.01 -0.30 -31.57
CA GLU A 132 -3.86 0.29 -32.90
C GLU A 132 -4.92 1.39 -33.12
N ALA A 133 -4.49 2.52 -33.67
CA ALA A 133 -5.37 3.59 -34.08
C ALA A 133 -6.13 3.15 -35.35
N SER A 134 -7.35 2.66 -35.15
CA SER A 134 -8.23 2.19 -36.23
C SER A 134 -9.61 2.85 -36.14
N PRO A 135 -10.32 3.01 -37.25
CA PRO A 135 -11.68 3.56 -37.22
C PRO A 135 -12.59 2.80 -36.25
N GLY A 136 -13.21 3.51 -35.33
CA GLY A 136 -14.10 2.95 -34.33
C GLY A 136 -13.43 2.56 -33.00
N VAL A 137 -12.11 2.61 -32.88
CA VAL A 137 -11.40 2.44 -31.61
C VAL A 137 -11.49 3.73 -30.81
N MET A 138 -11.95 3.62 -29.57
CA MET A 138 -12.07 4.73 -28.62
C MET A 138 -11.31 4.40 -27.34
N LEU A 139 -10.47 5.31 -26.89
CA LEU A 139 -9.79 5.23 -25.63
C LEU A 139 -10.48 6.08 -24.57
N GLY A 140 -10.71 5.52 -23.41
CA GLY A 140 -11.28 6.22 -22.26
C GLY A 140 -10.19 6.86 -21.41
N TYR A 141 -10.11 8.18 -21.42
CA TYR A 141 -9.25 8.94 -20.52
C TYR A 141 -10.05 9.35 -19.28
N ARG A 142 -9.66 8.81 -18.12
CA ARG A 142 -10.32 9.13 -16.85
C ARG A 142 -9.53 10.19 -16.10
N ASP A 143 -10.19 11.31 -15.82
CA ASP A 143 -9.63 12.37 -14.99
C ASP A 143 -9.51 11.91 -13.52
N ARG A 144 -8.34 12.11 -12.91
CA ARG A 144 -8.04 11.63 -11.55
C ARG A 144 -8.82 12.37 -10.46
N LEU A 145 -9.13 13.64 -10.66
CA LEU A 145 -9.80 14.48 -9.66
C LEU A 145 -11.32 14.40 -9.81
N THR A 146 -11.82 14.59 -11.03
CA THR A 146 -13.26 14.66 -11.30
C THR A 146 -13.88 13.31 -11.59
N ARG A 147 -13.04 12.26 -11.85
CA ARG A 147 -13.44 10.91 -12.26
C ARG A 147 -14.26 10.84 -13.54
N LYS A 148 -14.39 11.94 -14.27
CA LYS A 148 -15.07 11.96 -15.56
C LYS A 148 -14.23 11.22 -16.60
N THR A 149 -14.88 10.36 -17.37
CA THR A 149 -14.24 9.68 -18.49
C THR A 149 -14.55 10.44 -19.77
N ARG A 150 -13.50 10.77 -20.50
CA ARG A 150 -13.56 11.34 -21.84
C ARG A 150 -13.16 10.24 -22.83
N TRP A 151 -13.94 10.04 -23.86
CA TRP A 151 -13.66 9.06 -24.91
C TRP A 151 -13.12 9.76 -26.13
N GLU A 152 -11.94 9.34 -26.58
CA GLU A 152 -11.26 9.91 -27.75
C GLU A 152 -10.77 8.81 -28.67
N ALA A 153 -10.85 9.03 -29.97
CA ALA A 153 -10.17 8.18 -30.93
C ALA A 153 -8.68 8.48 -30.87
N PRO A 154 -7.80 7.48 -30.76
CA PRO A 154 -6.37 7.71 -30.80
C PRO A 154 -5.95 8.14 -32.21
N ASP A 155 -5.16 9.22 -32.31
CA ASP A 155 -4.58 9.66 -33.56
C ASP A 155 -3.40 8.78 -33.99
N GLU A 156 -2.72 8.15 -33.06
CA GLU A 156 -1.60 7.24 -33.25
C GLU A 156 -1.75 5.98 -32.37
N ASN A 157 -1.00 4.93 -32.71
CA ASN A 157 -0.98 3.72 -31.93
C ASN A 157 -0.52 3.99 -30.49
N VAL A 158 -1.30 3.58 -29.51
CA VAL A 158 -0.98 3.74 -28.09
C VAL A 158 -0.39 2.46 -27.54
N SER A 159 0.91 2.48 -27.26
CA SER A 159 1.63 1.36 -26.66
C SER A 159 1.83 1.59 -25.18
N TYR A 160 1.70 0.53 -24.39
CA TYR A 160 2.03 0.55 -22.96
C TYR A 160 2.77 -0.72 -22.56
N GLU A 161 3.68 -0.56 -21.62
CA GLU A 161 4.46 -1.66 -21.08
C GLU A 161 3.71 -2.36 -19.92
N ALA A 162 4.12 -3.58 -19.62
CA ALA A 162 3.57 -4.36 -18.52
C ALA A 162 3.58 -3.61 -17.16
N LYS A 163 4.60 -2.77 -16.94
CA LYS A 163 4.73 -1.94 -15.71
C LYS A 163 3.70 -0.80 -15.60
N ASP A 164 3.06 -0.40 -16.71
CA ASP A 164 2.06 0.66 -16.74
C ASP A 164 0.66 0.16 -16.36
N LEU A 165 0.45 -1.15 -16.41
CA LEU A 165 -0.80 -1.78 -15.99
C LEU A 165 -1.02 -1.54 -14.49
N ASP A 166 -2.28 -1.27 -14.15
CA ASP A 166 -2.72 -0.92 -12.81
C ASP A 166 -2.04 0.31 -12.19
N ARG A 167 -1.26 1.04 -13.00
CA ARG A 167 -0.67 2.35 -12.66
C ARG A 167 -1.28 3.45 -13.51
N ASN A 168 -0.92 3.50 -14.78
CA ASN A 168 -1.37 4.51 -15.75
C ASN A 168 -2.51 3.99 -16.64
N VAL A 169 -2.54 2.67 -16.87
CA VAL A 169 -3.51 1.99 -17.72
C VAL A 169 -4.31 0.99 -16.88
N VAL A 170 -5.64 1.05 -16.97
CA VAL A 170 -6.56 0.06 -16.39
C VAL A 170 -7.25 -0.68 -17.53
N ALA A 171 -6.96 -1.97 -17.65
CA ALA A 171 -7.56 -2.83 -18.65
C ALA A 171 -8.72 -3.63 -18.03
N ILE A 172 -9.95 -3.24 -18.31
CA ILE A 172 -11.18 -3.89 -17.78
C ILE A 172 -11.20 -5.38 -18.10
N ASP A 173 -10.82 -5.76 -19.32
CA ASP A 173 -10.79 -7.15 -19.74
C ASP A 173 -9.74 -7.97 -18.98
N GLN A 174 -8.64 -7.36 -18.59
CA GLN A 174 -7.64 -8.00 -17.73
C GLN A 174 -8.19 -8.27 -16.34
N ILE A 175 -8.86 -7.28 -15.71
CA ILE A 175 -9.52 -7.46 -14.42
C ILE A 175 -10.50 -8.62 -14.52
N ARG A 176 -11.34 -8.63 -15.57
CA ARG A 176 -12.31 -9.69 -15.82
C ARG A 176 -11.67 -11.06 -15.96
N LEU A 177 -10.58 -11.15 -16.73
CA LEU A 177 -9.83 -12.39 -16.90
C LEU A 177 -9.25 -12.89 -15.57
N ILE A 178 -8.68 -12.02 -14.76
CA ILE A 178 -8.14 -12.38 -13.44
C ILE A 178 -9.26 -12.90 -12.52
N ILE A 179 -10.40 -12.24 -12.48
CA ILE A 179 -11.54 -12.65 -11.64
C ILE A 179 -12.13 -13.98 -12.12
N ARG A 180 -12.22 -14.21 -13.44
CA ARG A 180 -12.64 -15.52 -14.00
C ARG A 180 -11.65 -16.63 -13.64
N THR A 181 -10.36 -16.38 -13.79
CA THR A 181 -9.32 -17.35 -13.43
C THR A 181 -9.36 -17.66 -11.93
N LEU A 182 -9.55 -16.65 -11.08
CA LEU A 182 -9.74 -16.86 -9.64
C LEU A 182 -10.94 -17.78 -9.40
N ARG A 183 -12.11 -17.47 -9.96
CA ARG A 183 -13.36 -18.22 -9.77
C ARG A 183 -13.26 -19.65 -10.30
N ASP A 184 -12.76 -19.82 -11.53
CA ASP A 184 -12.87 -21.06 -12.28
C ASP A 184 -11.73 -22.04 -12.02
N GLN A 185 -10.56 -21.53 -11.61
CA GLN A 185 -9.36 -22.33 -11.38
C GLN A 185 -8.88 -22.23 -9.94
N VAL A 186 -8.40 -21.06 -9.50
CA VAL A 186 -7.71 -20.92 -8.22
C VAL A 186 -8.59 -21.33 -7.03
N LEU A 187 -9.85 -20.93 -7.00
CA LEU A 187 -10.76 -21.30 -5.90
C LEU A 187 -11.07 -22.80 -5.89
N LYS A 188 -11.20 -23.42 -7.07
CA LYS A 188 -11.46 -24.87 -7.18
C LYS A 188 -10.24 -25.69 -6.79
N ASP A 189 -9.05 -25.24 -7.18
CA ASP A 189 -7.80 -25.95 -6.87
C ASP A 189 -7.43 -25.82 -5.39
N THR A 190 -7.67 -24.63 -4.81
CA THR A 190 -7.32 -24.35 -3.42
C THR A 190 -8.37 -24.84 -2.43
N PHE A 191 -9.66 -24.80 -2.82
CA PHE A 191 -10.78 -25.15 -1.95
C PHE A 191 -11.77 -26.09 -2.65
N PRO A 192 -11.36 -27.31 -3.05
CA PRO A 192 -12.17 -28.19 -3.91
C PRO A 192 -13.51 -28.59 -3.28
N GLU A 193 -13.59 -28.66 -1.96
CA GLU A 193 -14.81 -29.06 -1.24
C GLU A 193 -15.71 -27.89 -0.85
N ARG A 194 -15.29 -26.64 -1.10
CA ARG A 194 -16.11 -25.48 -0.71
C ARG A 194 -17.17 -25.16 -1.75
N THR A 195 -18.39 -24.99 -1.26
CA THR A 195 -19.55 -24.57 -2.07
C THR A 195 -19.75 -23.05 -2.08
N HIS A 196 -19.03 -22.31 -1.22
CA HIS A 196 -19.11 -20.86 -1.10
C HIS A 196 -17.76 -20.21 -1.33
N VAL A 197 -17.75 -18.99 -1.83
CA VAL A 197 -16.54 -18.21 -2.02
C VAL A 197 -15.98 -17.83 -0.65
N PRO A 198 -14.68 -18.09 -0.38
CA PRO A 198 -14.06 -17.70 0.88
C PRO A 198 -14.01 -16.17 1.02
N LYS A 199 -13.90 -15.67 2.26
CA LYS A 199 -13.65 -14.25 2.49
C LYS A 199 -12.38 -13.85 1.77
N THR A 200 -12.51 -12.89 0.85
CA THR A 200 -11.44 -12.47 -0.06
C THR A 200 -11.21 -10.98 0.05
N LEU A 201 -9.95 -10.58 0.23
CA LEU A 201 -9.54 -9.18 0.21
C LEU A 201 -8.79 -8.90 -1.10
N ILE A 202 -9.22 -7.87 -1.83
CA ILE A 202 -8.61 -7.45 -3.09
C ILE A 202 -8.07 -6.02 -2.92
N PHE A 203 -6.77 -5.85 -3.12
CA PHE A 203 -6.15 -4.53 -3.13
C PHE A 203 -6.28 -3.90 -4.51
N ALA A 204 -6.77 -2.66 -4.52
CA ALA A 204 -6.89 -1.85 -5.72
C ALA A 204 -5.90 -0.67 -5.68
N LYS A 205 -5.51 -0.19 -6.83
CA LYS A 205 -4.59 0.94 -7.01
C LYS A 205 -5.15 2.25 -6.44
N ASP A 206 -6.43 2.50 -6.72
CA ASP A 206 -7.16 3.68 -6.29
C ASP A 206 -8.66 3.38 -6.16
N ASP A 207 -9.40 4.36 -5.69
CA ASP A 207 -10.82 4.26 -5.42
C ASP A 207 -11.66 3.93 -6.68
N SER A 208 -11.26 4.46 -7.84
CA SER A 208 -11.93 4.21 -9.12
C SER A 208 -11.67 2.78 -9.63
N HIS A 209 -10.44 2.29 -9.46
CA HIS A 209 -10.07 0.91 -9.77
C HIS A 209 -10.83 -0.07 -8.85
N ALA A 210 -11.01 0.27 -7.57
CA ALA A 210 -11.81 -0.53 -6.66
C ALA A 210 -13.28 -0.64 -7.10
N GLU A 211 -13.88 0.44 -7.62
CA GLU A 211 -15.23 0.41 -8.18
C GLU A 211 -15.36 -0.53 -9.38
N ASP A 212 -14.39 -0.46 -10.30
CA ASP A 212 -14.37 -1.36 -11.46
C ASP A 212 -14.24 -2.82 -11.03
N ILE A 213 -13.37 -3.12 -10.06
CA ILE A 213 -13.19 -4.48 -9.52
C ILE A 213 -14.49 -4.97 -8.87
N VAL A 214 -15.12 -4.17 -7.99
CA VAL A 214 -16.38 -4.56 -7.32
C VAL A 214 -17.46 -4.88 -8.34
N ARG A 215 -17.63 -4.04 -9.37
CA ARG A 215 -18.59 -4.27 -10.44
C ARG A 215 -18.31 -5.58 -11.18
N ILE A 216 -17.06 -5.81 -11.60
CA ILE A 216 -16.66 -7.01 -12.35
C ILE A 216 -16.81 -8.26 -11.48
N VAL A 217 -16.45 -8.22 -10.20
CA VAL A 217 -16.65 -9.34 -9.28
C VAL A 217 -18.13 -9.74 -9.20
N ARG A 218 -19.03 -8.76 -9.05
CA ARG A 218 -20.47 -9.03 -9.01
C ARG A 218 -21.00 -9.64 -10.31
N GLU A 219 -20.56 -9.09 -11.45
CA GLU A 219 -20.90 -9.59 -12.78
C GLU A 219 -20.43 -11.05 -12.99
N GLU A 220 -19.17 -11.32 -12.70
CA GLU A 220 -18.55 -12.62 -12.97
C GLU A 220 -19.04 -13.75 -12.03
N PHE A 221 -19.41 -13.40 -10.80
CA PHE A 221 -20.02 -14.36 -9.87
C PHE A 221 -21.53 -14.42 -9.98
N GLY A 222 -22.16 -13.55 -10.77
CA GLY A 222 -23.63 -13.48 -10.90
C GLY A 222 -24.32 -13.13 -9.60
N GLN A 223 -23.72 -12.28 -8.77
CA GLN A 223 -24.15 -11.96 -7.42
C GLN A 223 -24.59 -10.50 -7.29
N GLY A 224 -25.42 -10.22 -6.27
CA GLY A 224 -25.95 -8.89 -5.98
C GLY A 224 -24.97 -7.96 -5.26
N ASN A 225 -25.49 -6.81 -4.83
CA ASN A 225 -24.69 -5.74 -4.23
C ASN A 225 -24.02 -6.11 -2.90
N ASP A 226 -24.59 -7.05 -2.16
CA ASP A 226 -24.10 -7.49 -0.85
C ASP A 226 -22.94 -8.48 -0.95
N PHE A 227 -22.64 -8.98 -2.16
CA PHE A 227 -21.56 -9.96 -2.37
C PHE A 227 -20.17 -9.39 -2.25
N SER A 228 -19.96 -8.16 -2.69
CA SER A 228 -18.68 -7.47 -2.59
C SER A 228 -18.88 -5.99 -2.31
N THR A 229 -18.01 -5.41 -1.50
CA THR A 229 -18.07 -4.00 -1.13
C THR A 229 -16.72 -3.33 -1.24
N LYS A 230 -16.70 -2.03 -1.47
CA LYS A 230 -15.52 -1.21 -1.52
C LYS A 230 -15.23 -0.63 -0.12
N ILE A 231 -13.97 -0.73 0.30
CA ILE A 231 -13.47 -0.16 1.55
C ILE A 231 -12.49 0.95 1.19
N THR A 232 -12.77 2.19 1.56
CA THR A 232 -11.93 3.35 1.24
C THR A 232 -12.20 4.49 2.21
N TYR A 233 -11.23 5.37 2.43
CA TYR A 233 -11.36 6.54 3.31
C TYR A 233 -12.34 7.60 2.80
N LYS A 234 -12.71 7.58 1.52
CA LYS A 234 -13.59 8.57 0.88
C LYS A 234 -15.06 8.18 0.88
N VAL A 235 -15.48 7.20 1.65
CA VAL A 235 -16.81 6.61 1.52
C VAL A 235 -17.85 7.23 2.43
N THR A 236 -18.99 7.52 1.84
CA THR A 236 -20.32 7.45 2.47
C THR A 236 -20.71 5.97 2.61
N GLY A 237 -20.24 5.29 3.64
CA GLY A 237 -20.47 3.85 3.85
C GLY A 237 -19.67 3.33 5.03
N THR A 238 -19.52 2.02 5.15
CA THR A 238 -18.76 1.37 6.23
C THR A 238 -17.32 1.87 6.26
N LYS A 239 -16.93 2.51 7.35
CA LYS A 239 -15.56 2.96 7.53
C LYS A 239 -14.65 1.75 7.80
N PRO A 240 -13.35 1.81 7.46
CA PRO A 240 -12.40 0.75 7.78
C PRO A 240 -12.36 0.36 9.27
N ALA A 241 -12.71 1.30 10.16
CA ALA A 241 -12.78 1.06 11.60
C ALA A 241 -14.04 0.31 12.07
N ASP A 242 -15.04 0.13 11.19
CA ASP A 242 -16.32 -0.53 11.51
C ASP A 242 -16.35 -1.98 10.99
N LEU A 243 -15.21 -2.49 10.48
CA LEU A 243 -15.00 -3.85 9.98
C LEU A 243 -14.20 -4.70 10.96
#